data_bbd9dd51b2a5910052154d0c380d5922
#
_entry.id   bbd9dd51b2a5910052154d0c380d5922
#
_cell.length_a   1.000
_cell.length_b   1.000
_cell.length_c   1.000
_cell.angle_alpha   90.00
_cell.angle_beta   90.00
_cell.angle_gamma   90.00
#
_symmetry.space_group_name_H-M   'P 1'
#
loop_
_entity.id
_entity.type
_entity.pdbx_description
1 polymer ?
#
loop_
_entity_poly.entity_id
_entity_poly.type
_entity_poly.pdbx_seq_one_letter_code
_entity_poly.pdbx_strand_id
1 'polypeptide(L)'
;AIPNLLSIKNSYKKIQFVSFLAEWCPNCDYEAIELINYVNTYNSLVDFSIVMQFTADAKSDKFISKYRLDTILIEAECDQKDESLSRKTAFYKFRKTLRDNRKWGVPLHVIRVVKRSGNEIFTIKGESRREEVQNFLDKNLQKG
;
A
#
# COMPACT_ATOMS: atom_id res chain seq x y z
N ALA A 1 -12.47 9.58 -0.25
CA ALA A 1 -11.03 9.49 -0.58
C ALA A 1 -10.51 8.07 -0.48
N ILE A 2 -10.71 7.42 0.66
CA ILE A 2 -10.26 6.04 0.85
C ILE A 2 -10.86 5.07 -0.16
N PRO A 3 -12.18 5.08 -0.38
CA PRO A 3 -12.78 4.19 -1.38
C PRO A 3 -12.15 4.34 -2.76
N ASN A 4 -11.79 5.58 -3.15
CA ASN A 4 -11.16 5.82 -4.45
C ASN A 4 -9.76 5.23 -4.52
N LEU A 5 -8.98 5.33 -3.45
CA LEU A 5 -7.64 4.74 -3.40
C LEU A 5 -7.69 3.21 -3.50
N LEU A 6 -8.71 2.60 -2.89
CA LEU A 6 -8.85 1.15 -2.85
C LEU A 6 -9.64 0.58 -4.03
N SER A 7 -10.43 1.40 -4.72
CA SER A 7 -11.25 0.97 -5.85
C SER A 7 -10.54 1.06 -7.19
N ILE A 8 -9.29 1.53 -7.21
CA ILE A 8 -8.50 1.63 -8.44
C ILE A 8 -8.42 0.28 -9.14
N LYS A 9 -8.46 -0.79 -8.37
CA LYS A 9 -8.43 -2.15 -8.91
C LYS A 9 -9.73 -2.86 -8.58
N ASN A 10 -10.48 -3.23 -9.61
CA ASN A 10 -11.61 -4.15 -9.46
C ASN A 10 -11.09 -5.52 -9.07
N SER A 11 -11.37 -5.94 -7.86
CA SER A 11 -10.89 -7.21 -7.36
C SER A 11 -12.03 -8.04 -6.82
N TYR A 12 -12.02 -9.32 -7.18
CA TYR A 12 -12.93 -10.31 -6.62
C TYR A 12 -12.33 -11.04 -5.42
N LYS A 13 -11.09 -10.73 -5.07
CA LYS A 13 -10.41 -11.35 -3.95
C LYS A 13 -10.88 -10.75 -2.64
N LYS A 14 -10.89 -11.57 -1.61
CA LYS A 14 -11.36 -11.17 -0.29
C LYS A 14 -10.54 -10.06 0.34
N ILE A 15 -9.23 -10.03 0.05
CA ILE A 15 -8.31 -9.06 0.65
C ILE A 15 -7.63 -8.26 -0.45
N GLN A 16 -7.61 -6.95 -0.26
CA GLN A 16 -6.85 -6.02 -1.10
C GLN A 16 -5.82 -5.32 -0.21
N PHE A 17 -4.57 -5.39 -0.60
CA PHE A 17 -3.44 -4.88 0.17
C PHE A 17 -2.74 -3.81 -0.67
N VAL A 18 -2.88 -2.55 -0.27
CA VAL A 18 -2.33 -1.41 -0.99
C VAL A 18 -1.19 -0.81 -0.17
N SER A 19 -0.01 -0.71 -0.78
CA SER A 19 1.17 -0.15 -0.12
C SER A 19 1.58 1.14 -0.79
N PHE A 20 1.73 2.19 0.03
CA PHE A 20 2.19 3.51 -0.43
C PHE A 20 3.66 3.64 -0.05
N LEU A 21 4.50 3.78 -1.05
CA LEU A 21 5.95 3.84 -0.91
C LEU A 21 6.49 5.07 -1.65
N ALA A 22 7.76 5.38 -1.41
CA ALA A 22 8.49 6.37 -2.19
C ALA A 22 9.93 5.89 -2.42
N GLU A 23 10.49 6.20 -3.57
CA GLU A 23 11.83 5.76 -3.94
C GLU A 23 12.91 6.34 -3.02
N TRP A 24 12.74 7.59 -2.60
CA TRP A 24 13.70 8.30 -1.76
C TRP A 24 13.58 7.96 -0.26
N CYS A 25 12.66 7.11 0.11
CA CYS A 25 12.40 6.72 1.51
C CYS A 25 13.21 5.48 1.86
N PRO A 26 14.19 5.55 2.77
CA PRO A 26 15.02 4.38 3.11
C PRO A 26 14.22 3.20 3.65
N ASN A 27 13.22 3.47 4.49
CA ASN A 27 12.38 2.42 5.06
C ASN A 27 11.54 1.72 4.00
N CYS A 28 11.27 2.40 2.88
CA CYS A 28 10.51 1.82 1.77
C CYS A 28 11.30 0.74 1.03
N ASP A 29 12.64 0.84 1.01
CA ASP A 29 13.48 -0.24 0.46
C ASP A 29 13.32 -1.52 1.28
N TYR A 30 13.32 -1.43 2.59
CA TYR A 30 13.09 -2.59 3.45
C TYR A 30 11.68 -3.14 3.28
N GLU A 31 10.68 -2.27 3.18
CA GLU A 31 9.29 -2.68 2.96
C GLU A 31 9.10 -3.38 1.63
N ALA A 32 9.80 -2.96 0.59
CA ALA A 32 9.73 -3.63 -0.71
C ALA A 32 10.16 -5.09 -0.60
N ILE A 33 11.19 -5.36 0.20
CA ILE A 33 11.66 -6.73 0.45
C ILE A 33 10.58 -7.54 1.18
N GLU A 34 9.93 -6.96 2.18
CA GLU A 34 8.83 -7.62 2.87
C GLU A 34 7.65 -7.87 1.95
N LEU A 35 7.33 -6.91 1.08
CA LEU A 35 6.25 -7.07 0.10
C LEU A 35 6.50 -8.22 -0.86
N ILE A 36 7.74 -8.42 -1.30
CA ILE A 36 8.10 -9.57 -2.13
C ILE A 36 7.70 -10.88 -1.42
N ASN A 37 7.99 -10.98 -0.13
CA ASN A 37 7.63 -12.15 0.65
C ASN A 37 6.11 -12.34 0.73
N TYR A 38 5.37 -11.27 0.99
CA TYR A 38 3.91 -11.36 1.06
C TYR A 38 3.31 -11.73 -0.29
N VAL A 39 3.78 -11.12 -1.37
CA VAL A 39 3.30 -11.41 -2.71
C VAL A 39 3.58 -12.86 -3.08
N ASN A 40 4.79 -13.36 -2.83
CA ASN A 40 5.14 -14.73 -3.14
C ASN A 40 4.30 -15.76 -2.37
N THR A 41 3.93 -15.43 -1.15
CA THR A 41 3.16 -16.34 -0.30
C THR A 41 1.65 -16.27 -0.58
N TYR A 42 1.11 -15.08 -0.86
CA TYR A 42 -0.34 -14.84 -0.88
C TYR A 42 -0.89 -14.37 -2.22
N ASN A 43 -0.10 -14.31 -3.28
CA ASN A 43 -0.47 -13.71 -4.56
C ASN A 43 -1.78 -14.25 -5.14
N SER A 44 -2.07 -15.54 -4.97
CA SER A 44 -3.31 -16.15 -5.48
C SER A 44 -4.54 -15.77 -4.66
N LEU A 45 -4.37 -15.33 -3.42
CA LEU A 45 -5.46 -15.11 -2.46
C LEU A 45 -5.68 -13.64 -2.13
N VAL A 46 -4.67 -12.80 -2.32
CA VAL A 46 -4.67 -11.38 -1.96
C VAL A 46 -4.29 -10.55 -3.18
N ASP A 47 -5.02 -9.46 -3.42
CA ASP A 47 -4.65 -8.49 -4.44
C ASP A 47 -3.70 -7.47 -3.83
N PHE A 48 -2.46 -7.48 -4.32
CA PHE A 48 -1.45 -6.50 -3.90
C PHE A 48 -1.35 -5.37 -4.93
N SER A 49 -1.24 -4.15 -4.45
CA SER A 49 -1.01 -2.96 -5.28
C SER A 49 0.01 -2.06 -4.60
N ILE A 50 0.83 -1.41 -5.40
CA ILE A 50 1.82 -0.44 -4.91
C ILE A 50 1.56 0.91 -5.57
N VAL A 51 1.56 1.95 -4.75
CA VAL A 51 1.49 3.34 -5.20
C VAL A 51 2.80 4.01 -4.82
N MET A 52 3.56 4.48 -5.82
CA MET A 52 4.81 5.19 -5.59
C MET A 52 4.50 6.67 -5.43
N GLN A 53 4.36 7.11 -4.19
CA GLN A 53 3.99 8.49 -3.86
C GLN A 53 5.21 9.42 -3.97
N PHE A 54 4.95 10.64 -4.44
CA PHE A 54 5.93 11.73 -4.45
C PHE A 54 7.25 11.35 -5.13
N THR A 55 7.16 10.53 -6.16
CA THR A 55 8.31 9.98 -6.87
C THR A 55 8.09 10.13 -8.37
N ALA A 56 9.09 10.68 -9.07
CA ALA A 56 9.03 10.82 -10.53
C ALA A 56 8.94 9.44 -11.20
N ASP A 57 8.24 9.36 -12.33
CA ASP A 57 7.95 8.08 -13.00
C ASP A 57 9.21 7.26 -13.30
N ALA A 58 10.28 7.91 -13.78
CA ALA A 58 11.51 7.20 -14.09
C ALA A 58 12.13 6.55 -12.85
N LYS A 59 12.05 7.22 -11.69
CA LYS A 59 12.56 6.69 -10.42
C LYS A 59 11.65 5.60 -9.86
N SER A 60 10.34 5.76 -10.05
CA SER A 60 9.36 4.73 -9.68
C SER A 60 9.60 3.46 -10.45
N ASP A 61 9.76 3.55 -11.77
CA ASP A 61 10.01 2.40 -12.63
C ASP A 61 11.28 1.67 -12.21
N LYS A 62 12.33 2.42 -11.90
CA LYS A 62 13.61 1.85 -11.48
C LYS A 62 13.49 1.11 -10.15
N PHE A 63 12.79 1.70 -9.18
CA PHE A 63 12.54 1.08 -7.87
C PHE A 63 11.75 -0.22 -8.03
N ILE A 64 10.66 -0.16 -8.80
CA ILE A 64 9.76 -1.29 -9.01
C ILE A 64 10.48 -2.42 -9.75
N SER A 65 11.28 -2.11 -10.76
CA SER A 65 12.06 -3.12 -11.49
C SER A 65 13.10 -3.78 -10.59
N LYS A 66 13.75 -3.00 -9.74
CA LYS A 66 14.75 -3.51 -8.80
C LYS A 66 14.17 -4.61 -7.90
N TYR A 67 12.93 -4.43 -7.45
CA TYR A 67 12.28 -5.37 -6.55
C TYR A 67 11.28 -6.30 -7.25
N ARG A 68 11.20 -6.24 -8.60
CA ARG A 68 10.32 -7.09 -9.42
C ARG A 68 8.86 -7.01 -9.03
N LEU A 69 8.39 -5.78 -8.76
CA LEU A 69 7.01 -5.51 -8.33
C LEU A 69 6.18 -4.82 -9.42
N ASP A 70 6.64 -4.86 -10.67
CA ASP A 70 6.05 -4.11 -11.78
C ASP A 70 4.62 -4.53 -12.12
N THR A 71 4.21 -5.77 -11.83
CA THR A 71 2.86 -6.25 -12.12
C THR A 71 1.80 -5.66 -11.18
N ILE A 72 2.21 -5.02 -10.10
CA ILE A 72 1.28 -4.52 -9.08
C ILE A 72 1.34 -3.00 -8.90
N LEU A 73 2.12 -2.30 -9.74
CA LEU A 73 2.22 -0.85 -9.69
C LEU A 73 0.95 -0.19 -10.22
N ILE A 74 0.42 0.76 -9.47
CA ILE A 74 -0.70 1.61 -9.89
C ILE A 74 -0.29 3.08 -9.81
N GLU A 75 -0.99 3.93 -10.57
CA GLU A 75 -0.65 5.34 -10.70
C GLU A 75 -0.86 6.10 -9.39
N ALA A 76 0.10 6.96 -9.05
CA ALA A 76 0.03 7.81 -7.87
C ALA A 76 -0.69 9.13 -8.19
N GLU A 77 -1.23 9.77 -7.16
CA GLU A 77 -1.85 11.09 -7.28
C GLU A 77 -0.82 12.19 -7.54
N CYS A 78 0.40 12.02 -7.05
CA CYS A 78 1.43 13.04 -7.12
C CYS A 78 2.79 12.38 -7.32
N ASP A 79 3.53 12.84 -8.35
CA ASP A 79 4.85 12.32 -8.71
C ASP A 79 6.00 13.24 -8.25
N GLN A 80 5.69 14.26 -7.45
CA GLN A 80 6.67 15.23 -6.99
C GLN A 80 6.78 15.22 -5.48
N LYS A 81 8.02 15.30 -4.99
CA LYS A 81 8.30 15.45 -3.57
C LYS A 81 8.16 16.92 -3.18
N ASP A 82 6.92 17.40 -3.16
CA ASP A 82 6.56 18.78 -2.86
C ASP A 82 5.53 18.80 -1.74
N GLU A 83 5.87 19.43 -0.62
CA GLU A 83 5.03 19.43 0.58
C GLU A 83 3.68 20.09 0.32
N SER A 84 3.66 21.18 -0.42
CA SER A 84 2.43 21.89 -0.76
C SER A 84 1.49 21.02 -1.60
N LEU A 85 2.02 20.33 -2.60
CA LEU A 85 1.24 19.41 -3.43
C LEU A 85 0.77 18.20 -2.65
N SER A 86 1.62 17.68 -1.75
CA SER A 86 1.27 16.49 -0.97
C SER A 86 0.04 16.72 -0.11
N ARG A 87 -0.14 17.93 0.43
CA ARG A 87 -1.28 18.27 1.28
C ARG A 87 -2.61 18.31 0.53
N LYS A 88 -2.58 18.35 -0.79
CA LYS A 88 -3.78 18.38 -1.63
C LYS A 88 -4.26 16.99 -2.03
N THR A 89 -3.50 15.95 -1.73
CA THR A 89 -3.84 14.59 -2.14
C THR A 89 -4.91 13.97 -1.25
N ALA A 90 -5.67 13.04 -1.82
CA ALA A 90 -6.60 12.21 -1.05
C ALA A 90 -5.82 11.36 -0.02
N PHE A 91 -4.61 10.96 -0.37
CA PHE A 91 -3.69 10.25 0.52
C PHE A 91 -3.42 11.05 1.81
N TYR A 92 -3.09 12.32 1.68
CA TYR A 92 -2.86 13.19 2.83
C TYR A 92 -4.11 13.31 3.70
N LYS A 93 -5.27 13.54 3.08
CA LYS A 93 -6.55 13.69 3.77
C LYS A 93 -6.91 12.40 4.53
N PHE A 94 -6.68 11.26 3.90
CA PHE A 94 -6.90 9.97 4.55
C PHE A 94 -5.99 9.80 5.76
N ARG A 95 -4.71 10.13 5.63
CA ARG A 95 -3.76 10.03 6.73
C ARG A 95 -4.15 10.92 7.91
N LYS A 96 -4.76 12.06 7.66
CA LYS A 96 -5.29 12.92 8.72
C LYS A 96 -6.35 12.22 9.54
N THR A 97 -7.23 11.46 8.90
CA THR A 97 -8.25 10.68 9.61
C THR A 97 -7.63 9.60 10.49
N LEU A 98 -6.45 9.11 10.13
CA LEU A 98 -5.71 8.11 10.89
C LEU A 98 -4.84 8.73 11.98
N ARG A 99 -4.80 10.06 12.08
CA ARG A 99 -3.87 10.80 12.96
C ARG A 99 -2.41 10.48 12.64
N ASP A 100 -2.11 10.24 11.37
CA ASP A 100 -0.75 10.01 10.88
C ASP A 100 -0.10 11.37 10.63
N ASN A 101 0.74 11.81 11.55
CA ASN A 101 1.36 13.13 11.51
C ASN A 101 2.74 13.14 10.86
N ARG A 102 3.18 12.03 10.27
CA ARG A 102 4.43 11.99 9.54
C ARG A 102 4.35 12.94 8.34
N LYS A 103 5.48 13.58 8.00
CA LYS A 103 5.51 14.58 6.92
C LYS A 103 5.06 14.01 5.59
N TRP A 104 5.58 12.86 5.21
CA TRP A 104 5.30 12.25 3.90
C TRP A 104 4.38 11.03 3.98
N GLY A 105 4.34 10.37 5.12
CA GLY A 105 3.40 9.28 5.38
C GLY A 105 3.71 7.97 4.69
N VAL A 106 4.94 7.76 4.26
CA VAL A 106 5.37 6.50 3.65
C VAL A 106 6.43 5.84 4.53
N PRO A 107 6.48 4.52 4.58
CA PRO A 107 5.51 3.57 4.05
C PRO A 107 4.17 3.61 4.81
N LEU A 108 3.11 3.33 4.08
CA LEU A 108 1.77 3.15 4.65
C LEU A 108 1.10 2.00 3.91
N HIS A 109 0.54 1.06 4.66
CA HIS A 109 -0.23 -0.04 4.08
C HIS A 109 -1.68 0.09 4.46
N VAL A 110 -2.57 -0.10 3.49
CA VAL A 110 -4.02 -0.08 3.69
C VAL A 110 -4.56 -1.42 3.21
N ILE A 111 -5.21 -2.15 4.12
CA ILE A 111 -5.71 -3.49 3.85
C ILE A 111 -7.22 -3.47 3.96
N ARG A 112 -7.90 -3.81 2.87
CA ARG A 112 -9.35 -3.96 2.85
C ARG A 112 -9.71 -5.44 2.89
N VAL A 113 -10.52 -5.82 3.86
CA VAL A 113 -11.05 -7.18 3.99
C VAL A 113 -12.55 -7.13 3.70
N VAL A 114 -12.99 -7.88 2.70
CA VAL A 114 -14.40 -7.96 2.31
C VAL A 114 -15.07 -9.02 3.18
N LYS A 115 -16.12 -8.64 3.89
CA LYS A 115 -16.90 -9.52 4.75
C LYS A 115 -18.38 -9.42 4.40
N ARG A 116 -19.18 -10.38 4.83
CA ARG A 116 -20.64 -10.35 4.63
C ARG A 116 -21.30 -9.12 5.23
N SER A 117 -20.78 -8.67 6.37
CA SER A 117 -21.30 -7.50 7.09
C SER A 117 -20.82 -6.18 6.53
N GLY A 118 -19.96 -6.21 5.50
CA GLY A 118 -19.36 -5.02 4.92
C GLY A 118 -17.85 -5.13 4.91
N ASN A 119 -17.20 -4.10 4.37
CA ASN A 119 -15.74 -4.07 4.25
C ASN A 119 -15.12 -3.48 5.52
N GLU A 120 -14.03 -4.09 5.96
CA GLU A 120 -13.21 -3.54 7.04
C GLU A 120 -11.90 -3.03 6.47
N ILE A 121 -11.43 -1.91 7.01
CA ILE A 121 -10.16 -1.28 6.61
C ILE A 121 -9.19 -1.34 7.77
N PHE A 122 -8.00 -1.85 7.50
CA PHE A 122 -6.90 -1.92 8.46
C PHE A 122 -5.71 -1.17 7.89
N THR A 123 -4.94 -0.53 8.74
CA THR A 123 -3.78 0.25 8.30
C THR A 123 -2.54 -0.11 9.11
N ILE A 124 -1.39 -0.01 8.45
CA ILE A 124 -0.08 -0.12 9.10
C ILE A 124 0.67 1.16 8.76
N LYS A 125 0.91 1.99 9.77
CA LYS A 125 1.65 3.25 9.62
C LYS A 125 3.13 2.97 9.85
N GLY A 126 3.90 3.03 8.78
CA GLY A 126 5.32 2.72 8.83
C GLY A 126 5.61 1.28 8.41
N GLU A 127 6.67 0.74 8.98
CA GLU A 127 7.15 -0.60 8.61
C GLU A 127 6.20 -1.68 9.10
N SER A 128 5.95 -2.66 8.22
CA SER A 128 5.19 -3.84 8.61
C SER A 128 6.09 -4.85 9.31
N ARG A 129 5.49 -5.70 10.13
CA ARG A 129 6.17 -6.84 10.74
C ARG A 129 5.68 -8.11 10.08
N ARG A 130 6.62 -8.88 9.55
CA ARG A 130 6.30 -10.09 8.76
C ARG A 130 5.34 -11.02 9.51
N GLU A 131 5.65 -11.34 10.75
CA GLU A 131 4.84 -12.25 11.55
C GLU A 131 3.42 -11.73 11.76
N GLU A 132 3.28 -10.45 12.09
CA GLU A 132 1.97 -9.83 12.28
C GLU A 132 1.14 -9.85 11.00
N VAL A 133 1.75 -9.50 9.87
CA VAL A 133 1.06 -9.48 8.57
C VAL A 133 0.64 -10.89 8.17
N GLN A 134 1.53 -11.87 8.30
CA GLN A 134 1.21 -13.26 7.96
C GLN A 134 0.09 -13.81 8.83
N ASN A 135 0.14 -13.57 10.13
CA ASN A 135 -0.92 -13.99 11.04
C ASN A 135 -2.25 -13.33 10.70
N PHE A 136 -2.23 -12.04 10.38
CA PHE A 136 -3.44 -11.31 9.99
C PHE A 136 -4.04 -11.88 8.70
N LEU A 137 -3.21 -12.10 7.68
CA LEU A 137 -3.67 -12.62 6.39
C LEU A 137 -4.21 -14.05 6.55
N ASP A 138 -3.49 -14.90 7.25
CA ASP A 138 -3.91 -16.28 7.47
C ASP A 138 -5.26 -16.34 8.18
N LYS A 139 -5.41 -15.55 9.24
CA LYS A 139 -6.65 -15.50 10.01
C LYS A 139 -7.84 -15.05 9.16
N ASN A 140 -7.65 -14.03 8.35
CA ASN A 140 -8.74 -13.48 7.55
C ASN A 140 -9.06 -14.32 6.31
N LEU A 141 -8.11 -15.08 5.80
CA LEU A 141 -8.33 -15.99 4.67
C LEU A 141 -9.03 -17.28 5.10
N GLN A 142 -8.78 -17.75 6.31
CA GLN A 142 -9.41 -18.98 6.84
C GLN A 142 -10.91 -18.82 7.05
N LYS A 143 -11.38 -17.62 7.23
CA LYS A 143 -12.80 -17.32 7.48
C LYS A 143 -13.60 -17.17 6.18
N GLY A 144 -13.01 -17.58 5.08
CA GLY A 144 -13.67 -17.52 3.78
C GLY A 144 -14.97 -18.26 3.71
#